data_862adb3a00bd419de686d5b773ce9f0a
#
_entry.id   862adb3a00bd419de686d5b773ce9f0a
#
_cell.length_a   1.000
_cell.length_b   1.000
_cell.length_c   1.000
_cell.angle_alpha   90.00
_cell.angle_beta   90.00
_cell.angle_gamma   90.00
#
_symmetry.space_group_name_H-M   'P 1'
#
loop_
_entity.id
_entity.type
_entity.pdbx_description
1 polymer ?
#
loop_
_entity_poly.entity_id
_entity_poly.type
_entity_poly.pdbx_seq_one_letter_code
_entity_poly.pdbx_strand_id
1 'polypeptide(L)'
;NITGTALIISGKISYEIAGERVRDLLSKTGISVDTVLVNEVTTKEVLRVEKQIENWKPSIVLAVGGGTKIDAAKLSSSCKGIPFISVPTTLSHDGIASPLASVKGSGKPYSIMAQAPLAIIADIDIIAQSPWHSVISGCGDVISKYTAVKDWWLAHSEREEYYGEYAASLALMSTKLMIEKASLIKPENNEGLRLLLEALISCGVAMSIAGSSRPCSGSEHLFSHALDIIDAPRAMHGEQCGVGSILSAYLHNANWKQIRNTLRKIGAPTTAKELGIENENIIKALEMAPKIRPERYTILHKLNLNHKEYEKASKKTGIIE
;
A
#
# COMPACT_ATOMS: atom_id res chain seq x y z
N ASN A 1 2.83 30.08 -2.83
CA ASN A 1 4.18 30.16 -2.27
C ASN A 1 4.15 29.63 -0.85
N ILE A 2 4.95 28.60 -0.56
CA ILE A 2 5.17 28.12 0.80
C ILE A 2 6.17 29.08 1.45
N THR A 3 5.77 29.75 2.51
CA THR A 3 6.61 30.65 3.30
C THR A 3 6.59 30.20 4.76
N GLY A 4 7.65 30.46 5.50
CA GLY A 4 7.71 30.18 6.93
C GLY A 4 8.56 28.97 7.28
N THR A 5 7.97 27.94 7.91
CA THR A 5 8.66 26.78 8.49
C THR A 5 8.21 25.48 7.88
N ALA A 6 9.13 24.55 7.70
CA ALA A 6 8.87 23.19 7.23
C ALA A 6 9.39 22.15 8.22
N LEU A 7 8.72 21.00 8.33
CA LEU A 7 9.19 19.86 9.10
C LEU A 7 9.38 18.67 8.16
N ILE A 8 10.59 18.14 8.11
CA ILE A 8 10.90 16.90 7.40
C ILE A 8 10.70 15.71 8.34
N ILE A 9 9.88 14.77 7.94
CA ILE A 9 9.72 13.47 8.61
C ILE A 9 10.34 12.40 7.71
N SER A 10 11.36 11.71 8.21
CA SER A 10 12.15 10.75 7.42
C SER A 10 12.62 9.58 8.29
N GLY A 11 13.22 8.56 7.66
CA GLY A 11 14.03 7.55 8.32
C GLY A 11 15.51 7.91 8.21
N LYS A 12 16.38 7.26 8.98
CA LYS A 12 17.82 7.53 8.91
C LYS A 12 18.37 7.40 7.47
N ILE A 13 18.11 6.24 6.84
CA ILE A 13 18.61 5.95 5.48
C ILE A 13 17.97 6.89 4.44
N SER A 14 16.65 7.09 4.48
CA SER A 14 15.98 7.97 3.51
C SER A 14 16.34 9.45 3.69
N TYR A 15 16.71 9.84 4.90
CA TYR A 15 17.24 11.18 5.14
C TYR A 15 18.61 11.38 4.49
N GLU A 16 19.51 10.41 4.63
CA GLU A 16 20.83 10.44 3.97
C GLU A 16 20.70 10.43 2.43
N ILE A 17 19.74 9.64 1.88
CA ILE A 17 19.53 9.52 0.43
C ILE A 17 18.89 10.78 -0.18
N ALA A 18 17.89 11.37 0.48
CA ALA A 18 17.09 12.45 -0.11
C ALA A 18 16.80 13.59 0.88
N GLY A 19 16.63 13.30 2.17
CA GLY A 19 16.20 14.27 3.18
C GLY A 19 17.13 15.47 3.34
N GLU A 20 18.46 15.25 3.34
CA GLU A 20 19.45 16.32 3.41
C GLU A 20 19.33 17.27 2.22
N ARG A 21 19.24 16.72 1.01
CA ARG A 21 19.06 17.52 -0.21
C ARG A 21 17.77 18.33 -0.17
N VAL A 22 16.66 17.74 0.30
CA VAL A 22 15.39 18.46 0.46
C VAL A 22 15.53 19.60 1.46
N ARG A 23 16.14 19.35 2.63
CA ARG A 23 16.42 20.37 3.64
C ARG A 23 17.23 21.54 3.06
N ASP A 24 18.33 21.24 2.37
CA ASP A 24 19.24 22.24 1.84
C ASP A 24 18.59 23.09 0.73
N LEU A 25 17.75 22.46 -0.11
CA LEU A 25 16.99 23.17 -1.14
C LEU A 25 15.97 24.13 -0.53
N LEU A 26 15.22 23.69 0.50
CA LEU A 26 14.28 24.55 1.21
C LEU A 26 14.98 25.70 1.93
N SER A 27 16.09 25.43 2.61
CA SER A 27 16.87 26.46 3.33
C SER A 27 17.42 27.55 2.40
N LYS A 28 17.82 27.17 1.17
CA LYS A 28 18.26 28.15 0.13
C LYS A 28 17.13 29.08 -0.33
N THR A 29 15.88 28.69 -0.14
CA THR A 29 14.71 29.55 -0.46
C THR A 29 14.24 30.39 0.75
N GLY A 30 14.98 30.36 1.85
CA GLY A 30 14.64 31.11 3.08
C GLY A 30 13.63 30.42 3.99
N ILE A 31 13.29 29.15 3.73
CA ILE A 31 12.40 28.36 4.60
C ILE A 31 13.25 27.77 5.74
N SER A 32 12.81 27.99 6.99
CA SER A 32 13.42 27.34 8.15
C SER A 32 12.95 25.89 8.25
N VAL A 33 13.89 24.96 8.38
CA VAL A 33 13.59 23.51 8.31
C VAL A 33 14.05 22.81 9.58
N ASP A 34 13.16 22.02 10.20
CA ASP A 34 13.52 21.05 11.23
C ASP A 34 13.28 19.62 10.72
N THR A 35 13.85 18.62 11.38
CA THR A 35 13.79 17.22 10.94
C THR A 35 13.49 16.28 12.10
N VAL A 36 12.56 15.35 11.86
CA VAL A 36 12.25 14.25 12.78
C VAL A 36 12.50 12.91 12.09
N LEU A 37 13.36 12.10 12.69
CA LEU A 37 13.60 10.73 12.22
C LEU A 37 12.63 9.76 12.89
N VAL A 38 11.98 8.92 12.09
CA VAL A 38 11.03 7.89 12.52
C VAL A 38 11.48 6.52 12.01
N ASN A 39 11.29 5.48 12.82
CA ASN A 39 11.59 4.10 12.44
C ASN A 39 10.33 3.34 12.04
N GLU A 40 9.29 3.39 12.87
CA GLU A 40 8.03 2.66 12.72
C GLU A 40 6.83 3.60 12.87
N VAL A 41 5.66 3.15 12.40
CA VAL A 41 4.38 3.85 12.64
C VAL A 41 3.67 3.17 13.81
N THR A 42 4.01 3.59 15.02
CA THR A 42 3.31 3.20 16.25
C THR A 42 2.56 4.41 16.82
N THR A 43 1.53 4.18 17.63
CA THR A 43 0.80 5.25 18.33
C THR A 43 1.77 6.15 19.12
N LYS A 44 2.76 5.56 19.79
CA LYS A 44 3.77 6.31 20.55
C LYS A 44 4.60 7.22 19.65
N GLU A 45 5.01 6.72 18.49
CA GLU A 45 5.82 7.46 17.53
C GLU A 45 5.02 8.61 16.89
N VAL A 46 3.75 8.35 16.54
CA VAL A 46 2.83 9.38 16.04
C VAL A 46 2.70 10.52 17.05
N LEU A 47 2.43 10.21 18.32
CA LEU A 47 2.33 11.22 19.38
C LEU A 47 3.64 12.01 19.57
N ARG A 48 4.81 11.37 19.42
CA ARG A 48 6.12 12.05 19.47
C ARG A 48 6.27 13.06 18.33
N VAL A 49 5.88 12.66 17.12
CA VAL A 49 5.91 13.53 15.93
C VAL A 49 4.91 14.68 16.08
N GLU A 50 3.69 14.41 16.55
CA GLU A 50 2.69 15.46 16.83
C GLU A 50 3.21 16.52 17.81
N LYS A 51 3.88 16.12 18.89
CA LYS A 51 4.51 17.05 19.84
C LYS A 51 5.58 17.91 19.17
N GLN A 52 6.35 17.36 18.23
CA GLN A 52 7.34 18.13 17.48
C GLN A 52 6.65 19.13 16.54
N ILE A 53 5.55 18.74 15.89
CA ILE A 53 4.73 19.66 15.08
C ILE A 53 4.21 20.81 15.94
N GLU A 54 3.72 20.55 17.15
CA GLU A 54 3.24 21.59 18.08
C GLU A 54 4.35 22.57 18.49
N ASN A 55 5.55 22.06 18.74
CA ASN A 55 6.70 22.88 19.15
C ASN A 55 7.25 23.73 18.00
N TRP A 56 7.41 23.12 16.83
CA TRP A 56 8.00 23.78 15.64
C TRP A 56 7.02 24.63 14.87
N LYS A 57 5.71 24.30 14.92
CA LYS A 57 4.61 24.96 14.20
C LYS A 57 4.90 25.11 12.69
N PRO A 58 5.16 24.00 11.99
CA PRO A 58 5.48 24.07 10.56
C PRO A 58 4.25 24.50 9.76
N SER A 59 4.49 25.27 8.69
CA SER A 59 3.45 25.58 7.69
C SER A 59 3.16 24.38 6.80
N ILE A 60 4.13 23.44 6.68
CA ILE A 60 4.03 22.24 5.86
C ILE A 60 4.92 21.13 6.41
N VAL A 61 4.47 19.88 6.23
CA VAL A 61 5.27 18.68 6.52
C VAL A 61 5.73 18.04 5.22
N LEU A 62 6.99 17.63 5.14
CA LEU A 62 7.51 16.84 4.03
C LEU A 62 7.82 15.41 4.51
N ALA A 63 7.16 14.44 3.93
CA ALA A 63 7.37 13.01 4.22
C ALA A 63 8.40 12.43 3.26
N VAL A 64 9.66 12.33 3.68
CA VAL A 64 10.75 11.85 2.82
C VAL A 64 11.09 10.39 3.16
N GLY A 65 10.74 9.45 2.27
CA GLY A 65 11.04 8.04 2.52
C GLY A 65 10.05 7.06 1.90
N GLY A 66 10.12 5.81 2.34
CA GLY A 66 9.14 4.78 1.98
C GLY A 66 7.84 4.90 2.79
N GLY A 67 6.90 4.00 2.52
CA GLY A 67 5.53 4.04 3.07
C GLY A 67 5.43 4.28 4.56
N THR A 68 6.27 3.63 5.38
CA THR A 68 6.30 3.85 6.84
C THR A 68 6.51 5.32 7.22
N LYS A 69 7.42 6.03 6.53
CA LYS A 69 7.73 7.45 6.81
C LYS A 69 6.60 8.35 6.34
N ILE A 70 6.03 8.01 5.19
CA ILE A 70 4.90 8.74 4.62
C ILE A 70 3.66 8.56 5.51
N ASP A 71 3.37 7.36 6.01
CA ASP A 71 2.22 7.12 6.89
C ASP A 71 2.38 7.83 8.25
N ALA A 72 3.58 7.83 8.84
CA ALA A 72 3.85 8.59 10.07
C ALA A 72 3.59 10.09 9.86
N ALA A 73 4.12 10.66 8.78
CA ALA A 73 3.94 12.07 8.45
C ALA A 73 2.48 12.40 8.15
N LYS A 74 1.83 11.59 7.33
CA LYS A 74 0.41 11.71 6.94
C LYS A 74 -0.49 11.78 8.17
N LEU A 75 -0.35 10.81 9.08
CA LEU A 75 -1.19 10.73 10.27
C LEU A 75 -0.92 11.89 11.24
N SER A 76 0.35 12.12 11.60
CA SER A 76 0.70 13.17 12.55
C SER A 76 0.34 14.57 12.06
N SER A 77 0.53 14.85 10.76
CA SER A 77 0.17 16.14 10.17
C SER A 77 -1.35 16.31 10.07
N SER A 78 -2.09 15.24 9.73
CA SER A 78 -3.56 15.24 9.71
C SER A 78 -4.16 15.56 11.09
N CYS A 79 -3.65 14.93 12.16
CA CYS A 79 -4.10 15.19 13.52
C CYS A 79 -3.89 16.67 13.96
N LYS A 80 -2.97 17.36 13.31
CA LYS A 80 -2.66 18.80 13.61
C LYS A 80 -3.19 19.75 12.54
N GLY A 81 -3.91 19.27 11.53
CA GLY A 81 -4.46 20.10 10.46
C GLY A 81 -3.39 20.73 9.56
N ILE A 82 -2.18 20.17 9.50
CA ILE A 82 -1.07 20.68 8.69
C ILE A 82 -1.01 19.91 7.37
N PRO A 83 -0.95 20.57 6.19
CA PRO A 83 -0.78 19.89 4.92
C PRO A 83 0.58 19.20 4.84
N PHE A 84 0.66 18.08 4.08
CA PHE A 84 1.93 17.41 3.85
C PHE A 84 2.20 17.15 2.36
N ILE A 85 3.48 17.06 2.02
CA ILE A 85 3.99 16.65 0.72
C ILE A 85 4.64 15.27 0.85
N SER A 86 4.29 14.36 -0.04
CA SER A 86 4.91 13.04 -0.14
C SER A 86 6.15 13.10 -1.04
N VAL A 87 7.29 12.67 -0.52
CA VAL A 87 8.57 12.56 -1.27
C VAL A 87 9.04 11.10 -1.18
N PRO A 88 8.44 10.20 -2.00
CA PRO A 88 8.74 8.78 -1.93
C PRO A 88 10.16 8.47 -2.43
N THR A 89 10.90 7.67 -1.66
CA THR A 89 12.19 7.12 -2.07
C THR A 89 12.10 5.66 -2.51
N THR A 90 10.91 5.04 -2.38
CA THR A 90 10.60 3.68 -2.83
C THR A 90 9.15 3.59 -3.30
N LEU A 91 8.84 2.63 -4.16
CA LEU A 91 7.49 2.38 -4.70
C LEU A 91 6.93 1.06 -4.18
N SER A 92 6.67 0.93 -2.88
CA SER A 92 6.27 -0.35 -2.27
C SER A 92 4.75 -0.58 -2.16
N HIS A 93 3.95 0.48 -2.16
CA HIS A 93 2.47 0.45 -2.13
C HIS A 93 1.86 1.85 -2.38
N ASP A 94 0.55 1.91 -2.60
CA ASP A 94 -0.21 3.13 -2.90
C ASP A 94 -0.31 4.15 -1.75
N GLY A 95 0.19 3.82 -0.57
CA GLY A 95 0.29 4.73 0.57
C GLY A 95 1.07 6.02 0.30
N ILE A 96 1.87 6.05 -0.77
CA ILE A 96 2.56 7.29 -1.21
C ILE A 96 1.59 8.40 -1.63
N ALA A 97 0.37 8.05 -2.02
CA ALA A 97 -0.63 8.97 -2.57
C ALA A 97 -2.00 8.87 -1.85
N SER A 98 -2.25 7.79 -1.13
CA SER A 98 -3.55 7.54 -0.50
C SER A 98 -3.81 8.42 0.73
N PRO A 99 -5.09 8.69 1.06
CA PRO A 99 -5.45 9.39 2.28
C PRO A 99 -5.37 8.49 3.54
N LEU A 100 -5.12 7.18 3.38
CA LEU A 100 -5.05 6.24 4.50
C LEU A 100 -3.63 6.07 5.00
N ALA A 101 -3.48 5.92 6.30
CA ALA A 101 -2.24 5.57 6.97
C ALA A 101 -2.37 4.22 7.69
N SER A 102 -1.36 3.39 7.60
CA SER A 102 -1.27 2.13 8.32
C SER A 102 -0.53 2.30 9.64
N VAL A 103 -1.14 1.88 10.74
CA VAL A 103 -0.56 2.04 12.10
C VAL A 103 -0.42 0.69 12.75
N LYS A 104 0.75 0.43 13.33
CA LYS A 104 0.98 -0.70 14.24
C LYS A 104 0.59 -0.28 15.66
N GLY A 105 -0.43 -0.90 16.22
CA GLY A 105 -0.85 -0.61 17.58
C GLY A 105 -1.63 -1.76 18.19
N SER A 106 -1.54 -1.95 19.51
CA SER A 106 -2.33 -2.91 20.33
C SER A 106 -2.59 -4.28 19.70
N GLY A 107 -1.63 -4.83 18.96
CA GLY A 107 -1.66 -6.20 18.43
C GLY A 107 -2.38 -6.39 17.09
N LYS A 108 -2.90 -5.34 16.45
CA LYS A 108 -3.50 -5.43 15.11
C LYS A 108 -3.11 -4.23 14.25
N PRO A 109 -2.63 -4.45 13.02
CA PRO A 109 -2.50 -3.35 12.06
C PRO A 109 -3.89 -2.87 11.66
N TYR A 110 -4.08 -1.55 11.63
CA TYR A 110 -5.32 -0.95 11.15
C TYR A 110 -5.01 0.27 10.29
N SER A 111 -5.86 0.49 9.29
CA SER A 111 -5.78 1.66 8.42
C SER A 111 -6.70 2.75 8.95
N ILE A 112 -6.16 3.95 9.10
CA ILE A 112 -6.88 5.13 9.56
C ILE A 112 -7.03 6.08 8.37
N MET A 113 -8.23 6.63 8.19
CA MET A 113 -8.45 7.75 7.29
C MET A 113 -7.77 8.99 7.88
N ALA A 114 -6.84 9.56 7.16
CA ALA A 114 -6.08 10.76 7.53
C ALA A 114 -6.28 11.85 6.47
N GLN A 115 -5.28 12.13 5.65
CA GLN A 115 -5.36 13.10 4.55
C GLN A 115 -4.55 12.66 3.35
N ALA A 116 -4.98 13.04 2.14
CA ALA A 116 -4.17 12.90 0.94
C ALA A 116 -3.00 13.91 0.95
N PRO A 117 -1.86 13.60 0.33
CA PRO A 117 -0.78 14.57 0.17
C PRO A 117 -1.23 15.75 -0.68
N LEU A 118 -0.81 16.97 -0.32
CA LEU A 118 -1.01 18.17 -1.11
C LEU A 118 -0.28 18.08 -2.47
N ALA A 119 0.87 17.41 -2.48
CA ALA A 119 1.65 17.12 -3.68
C ALA A 119 2.50 15.87 -3.47
N ILE A 120 2.93 15.27 -4.57
CA ILE A 120 3.88 14.15 -4.59
C ILE A 120 5.09 14.60 -5.43
N ILE A 121 6.27 14.53 -4.85
CA ILE A 121 7.54 14.85 -5.53
C ILE A 121 8.33 13.55 -5.59
N ALA A 122 8.37 12.91 -6.75
CA ALA A 122 9.03 11.64 -6.98
C ALA A 122 10.21 11.83 -7.95
N ASP A 123 11.41 11.56 -7.47
CA ASP A 123 12.63 11.53 -8.28
C ASP A 123 12.89 10.07 -8.70
N ILE A 124 12.76 9.81 -9.99
CA ILE A 124 12.91 8.45 -10.55
C ILE A 124 14.33 7.92 -10.37
N ASP A 125 15.35 8.78 -10.40
CA ASP A 125 16.74 8.36 -10.22
C ASP A 125 17.02 7.94 -8.77
N ILE A 126 16.38 8.57 -7.80
CA ILE A 126 16.42 8.16 -6.40
C ILE A 126 15.65 6.83 -6.22
N ILE A 127 14.46 6.73 -6.80
CA ILE A 127 13.62 5.53 -6.72
C ILE A 127 14.30 4.33 -7.38
N ALA A 128 15.01 4.52 -8.49
CA ALA A 128 15.74 3.47 -9.20
C ALA A 128 16.84 2.82 -8.35
N GLN A 129 17.36 3.52 -7.35
CA GLN A 129 18.36 3.02 -6.41
C GLN A 129 17.73 2.28 -5.21
N SER A 130 16.40 2.27 -5.10
CA SER A 130 15.73 1.56 -4.01
C SER A 130 15.84 0.04 -4.17
N PRO A 131 15.73 -0.73 -3.06
CA PRO A 131 15.71 -2.16 -3.16
C PRO A 131 14.63 -2.64 -4.13
N TRP A 132 15.01 -3.44 -5.14
CA TRP A 132 14.11 -3.93 -6.19
C TRP A 132 12.87 -4.64 -5.64
N HIS A 133 13.03 -5.31 -4.54
CA HIS A 133 11.97 -5.92 -3.76
C HIS A 133 10.82 -4.96 -3.39
N SER A 134 11.13 -3.68 -3.13
CA SER A 134 10.09 -2.65 -2.92
C SER A 134 9.28 -2.38 -4.20
N VAL A 135 9.92 -2.39 -5.36
CA VAL A 135 9.24 -2.22 -6.66
C VAL A 135 8.30 -3.39 -6.93
N ILE A 136 8.78 -4.62 -6.69
CA ILE A 136 7.97 -5.85 -6.81
C ILE A 136 6.74 -5.77 -5.90
N SER A 137 6.91 -5.33 -4.65
CA SER A 137 5.81 -5.13 -3.71
C SER A 137 4.78 -4.13 -4.26
N GLY A 138 5.22 -2.98 -4.77
CA GLY A 138 4.33 -2.00 -5.39
C GLY A 138 3.54 -2.55 -6.57
N CYS A 139 4.17 -3.38 -7.40
CA CYS A 139 3.48 -4.04 -8.51
C CYS A 139 2.40 -5.02 -8.01
N GLY A 140 2.71 -5.83 -6.99
CA GLY A 140 1.75 -6.73 -6.38
C GLY A 140 0.56 -5.97 -5.76
N ASP A 141 0.85 -4.85 -5.12
CA ASP A 141 -0.17 -3.95 -4.58
C ASP A 141 -1.08 -3.38 -5.69
N VAL A 142 -0.54 -2.86 -6.81
CA VAL A 142 -1.36 -2.38 -7.94
C VAL A 142 -2.18 -3.51 -8.57
N ILE A 143 -1.59 -4.70 -8.78
CA ILE A 143 -2.29 -5.84 -9.40
C ILE A 143 -3.45 -6.31 -8.52
N SER A 144 -3.34 -6.20 -7.20
CA SER A 144 -4.37 -6.59 -6.25
C SER A 144 -5.69 -5.82 -6.42
N LYS A 145 -5.67 -4.62 -7.02
CA LYS A 145 -6.87 -3.80 -7.23
C LYS A 145 -7.87 -4.49 -8.17
N TYR A 146 -7.43 -5.44 -8.99
CA TYR A 146 -8.32 -6.27 -9.80
C TYR A 146 -9.36 -7.01 -8.97
N THR A 147 -8.96 -7.56 -7.83
CA THR A 147 -9.86 -8.28 -6.93
C THR A 147 -10.55 -7.36 -5.94
N ALA A 148 -9.89 -6.31 -5.49
CA ALA A 148 -10.49 -5.30 -4.63
C ALA A 148 -11.76 -4.68 -5.25
N VAL A 149 -11.70 -4.29 -6.52
CA VAL A 149 -12.87 -3.73 -7.23
C VAL A 149 -13.96 -4.77 -7.42
N LYS A 150 -13.64 -6.04 -7.62
CA LYS A 150 -14.65 -7.12 -7.70
C LYS A 150 -15.35 -7.35 -6.36
N ASP A 151 -14.61 -7.30 -5.26
CA ASP A 151 -15.20 -7.35 -3.92
C ASP A 151 -16.09 -6.14 -3.63
N TRP A 152 -15.69 -4.95 -4.08
CA TRP A 152 -16.50 -3.76 -3.94
C TRP A 152 -17.80 -3.83 -4.74
N TRP A 153 -17.72 -4.31 -5.99
CA TRP A 153 -18.92 -4.57 -6.80
C TRP A 153 -19.81 -5.65 -6.17
N LEU A 154 -19.22 -6.70 -5.61
CA LEU A 154 -19.97 -7.74 -4.89
C LEU A 154 -20.73 -7.16 -3.69
N ALA A 155 -20.08 -6.32 -2.90
CA ALA A 155 -20.70 -5.64 -1.76
C ALA A 155 -21.81 -4.68 -2.21
N HIS A 156 -21.64 -4.00 -3.32
CA HIS A 156 -22.69 -3.17 -3.92
C HIS A 156 -23.91 -4.00 -4.34
N SER A 157 -23.67 -5.07 -5.09
CA SER A 157 -24.76 -5.89 -5.65
C SER A 157 -25.55 -6.71 -4.60
N GLU A 158 -24.91 -7.09 -3.47
CA GLU A 158 -25.54 -7.98 -2.48
C GLU A 158 -25.84 -7.29 -1.13
N ARG A 159 -25.25 -6.12 -0.87
CA ARG A 159 -25.37 -5.40 0.40
C ARG A 159 -25.73 -3.92 0.22
N GLU A 160 -26.02 -3.49 -1.01
CA GLU A 160 -26.38 -2.10 -1.34
C GLU A 160 -25.31 -1.08 -0.92
N GLU A 161 -24.05 -1.54 -0.79
CA GLU A 161 -22.93 -0.65 -0.44
C GLU A 161 -22.70 0.33 -1.59
N TYR A 162 -22.34 1.59 -1.27
CA TYR A 162 -21.96 2.57 -2.28
C TYR A 162 -20.84 2.02 -3.17
N TYR A 163 -20.98 2.20 -4.49
CA TYR A 163 -19.98 1.85 -5.49
C TYR A 163 -19.69 3.06 -6.38
N GLY A 164 -18.46 3.53 -6.35
CA GLY A 164 -18.02 4.67 -7.15
C GLY A 164 -17.40 4.22 -8.48
N GLU A 165 -18.14 4.19 -9.55
CA GLU A 165 -17.70 3.71 -10.88
C GLU A 165 -16.40 4.40 -11.36
N TYR A 166 -16.28 5.71 -11.11
CA TYR A 166 -15.09 6.47 -11.51
C TYR A 166 -13.84 6.00 -10.74
N ALA A 167 -13.94 5.87 -9.43
CA ALA A 167 -12.86 5.39 -8.58
C ALA A 167 -12.48 3.94 -8.91
N ALA A 168 -13.47 3.08 -9.13
CA ALA A 168 -13.27 1.70 -9.57
C ALA A 168 -12.55 1.63 -10.92
N SER A 169 -12.94 2.48 -11.88
CA SER A 169 -12.32 2.55 -13.20
C SER A 169 -10.85 2.99 -13.14
N LEU A 170 -10.50 3.94 -12.26
CA LEU A 170 -9.11 4.37 -12.05
C LEU A 170 -8.25 3.22 -11.50
N ALA A 171 -8.75 2.50 -10.50
CA ALA A 171 -8.03 1.36 -9.91
C ALA A 171 -7.86 0.22 -10.93
N LEU A 172 -8.91 -0.11 -11.69
CA LEU A 172 -8.86 -1.13 -12.75
C LEU A 172 -7.94 -0.74 -13.90
N MET A 173 -7.91 0.54 -14.31
CA MET A 173 -7.00 1.02 -15.35
C MET A 173 -5.54 0.85 -14.91
N SER A 174 -5.21 1.18 -13.67
CA SER A 174 -3.87 0.99 -13.10
C SER A 174 -3.45 -0.48 -13.18
N THR A 175 -4.33 -1.39 -12.78
CA THR A 175 -4.08 -2.83 -12.86
C THR A 175 -3.95 -3.30 -14.31
N LYS A 176 -4.83 -2.88 -15.20
CA LYS A 176 -4.80 -3.26 -16.62
C LYS A 176 -3.47 -2.88 -17.26
N LEU A 177 -3.02 -1.64 -17.08
CA LEU A 177 -1.76 -1.15 -17.62
C LEU A 177 -0.57 -1.92 -17.02
N MET A 178 -0.59 -2.24 -15.73
CA MET A 178 0.45 -3.04 -15.08
C MET A 178 0.52 -4.47 -15.66
N ILE A 179 -0.62 -5.10 -15.94
CA ILE A 179 -0.69 -6.43 -16.56
C ILE A 179 -0.16 -6.40 -17.99
N GLU A 180 -0.63 -5.46 -18.81
CA GLU A 180 -0.27 -5.33 -20.23
C GLU A 180 1.21 -5.01 -20.40
N LYS A 181 1.75 -4.15 -19.54
CA LYS A 181 3.13 -3.64 -19.62
C LYS A 181 4.09 -4.28 -18.61
N ALA A 182 3.74 -5.43 -18.04
CA ALA A 182 4.55 -6.15 -17.05
C ALA A 182 6.02 -6.39 -17.51
N SER A 183 6.28 -6.48 -18.81
CA SER A 183 7.63 -6.63 -19.36
C SER A 183 8.52 -5.40 -19.19
N LEU A 184 7.94 -4.23 -18.92
CA LEU A 184 8.71 -3.02 -18.64
C LEU A 184 9.22 -3.01 -17.18
N ILE A 185 8.62 -3.78 -16.29
CA ILE A 185 9.01 -3.87 -14.89
C ILE A 185 10.25 -4.77 -14.78
N LYS A 186 11.39 -4.13 -14.83
CA LYS A 186 12.71 -4.77 -14.69
C LYS A 186 13.73 -3.73 -14.19
N PRO A 187 14.82 -4.16 -13.54
CA PRO A 187 15.89 -3.26 -13.13
C PRO A 187 16.37 -2.38 -14.30
N GLU A 188 16.83 -1.19 -13.99
CA GLU A 188 17.41 -0.22 -14.94
C GLU A 188 16.43 0.29 -16.04
N ASN A 189 15.11 0.08 -15.85
CA ASN A 189 14.11 0.59 -16.77
C ASN A 189 13.23 1.67 -16.11
N ASN A 190 13.62 2.93 -16.32
CA ASN A 190 12.90 4.08 -15.75
C ASN A 190 11.47 4.24 -16.29
N GLU A 191 11.16 3.72 -17.50
CA GLU A 191 9.78 3.71 -18.02
C GLU A 191 8.88 2.80 -17.17
N GLY A 192 9.38 1.62 -16.78
CA GLY A 192 8.66 0.70 -15.88
C GLY A 192 8.44 1.29 -14.49
N LEU A 193 9.45 1.98 -13.93
CA LEU A 193 9.32 2.67 -12.64
C LEU A 193 8.31 3.83 -12.71
N ARG A 194 8.32 4.61 -13.80
CA ARG A 194 7.34 5.68 -14.03
C ARG A 194 5.92 5.12 -14.13
N LEU A 195 5.73 4.03 -14.88
CA LEU A 195 4.44 3.35 -14.99
C LEU A 195 3.92 2.93 -13.61
N LEU A 196 4.77 2.31 -12.78
CA LEU A 196 4.40 1.90 -11.44
C LEU A 196 4.05 3.11 -10.55
N LEU A 197 4.86 4.17 -10.59
CA LEU A 197 4.60 5.40 -9.85
C LEU A 197 3.23 5.99 -10.20
N GLU A 198 2.93 6.14 -11.48
CA GLU A 198 1.65 6.67 -11.97
C GLU A 198 0.48 5.78 -11.56
N ALA A 199 0.65 4.45 -11.60
CA ALA A 199 -0.35 3.49 -11.14
C ALA A 199 -0.63 3.60 -9.64
N LEU A 200 0.40 3.70 -8.80
CA LEU A 200 0.27 3.88 -7.36
C LEU A 200 -0.40 5.22 -7.00
N ILE A 201 -0.06 6.30 -7.70
CA ILE A 201 -0.71 7.61 -7.54
C ILE A 201 -2.19 7.50 -7.91
N SER A 202 -2.51 6.88 -9.05
CA SER A 202 -3.91 6.70 -9.49
C SER A 202 -4.74 5.88 -8.49
N CYS A 203 -4.15 4.86 -7.86
CA CYS A 203 -4.79 4.09 -6.77
C CYS A 203 -5.08 4.97 -5.56
N GLY A 204 -4.12 5.81 -5.13
CA GLY A 204 -4.33 6.74 -4.02
C GLY A 204 -5.43 7.78 -4.31
N VAL A 205 -5.46 8.30 -5.53
CA VAL A 205 -6.52 9.22 -6.00
C VAL A 205 -7.89 8.52 -6.03
N ALA A 206 -7.94 7.26 -6.48
CA ALA A 206 -9.18 6.48 -6.47
C ALA A 206 -9.75 6.34 -5.06
N MET A 207 -8.91 6.08 -4.05
CA MET A 207 -9.35 6.03 -2.66
C MET A 207 -9.82 7.38 -2.13
N SER A 208 -9.17 8.47 -2.53
CA SER A 208 -9.60 9.84 -2.17
C SER A 208 -10.98 10.19 -2.76
N ILE A 209 -11.23 9.83 -4.02
CA ILE A 209 -12.52 10.03 -4.69
C ILE A 209 -13.62 9.17 -4.04
N ALA A 210 -13.31 7.91 -3.71
CA ALA A 210 -14.27 7.00 -3.09
C ALA A 210 -14.57 7.34 -1.61
N GLY A 211 -13.72 8.13 -0.94
CA GLY A 211 -13.79 8.36 0.50
C GLY A 211 -13.56 7.09 1.33
N SER A 212 -13.00 6.06 0.73
CA SER A 212 -12.74 4.76 1.35
C SER A 212 -11.63 4.00 0.64
N SER A 213 -11.11 2.93 1.27
CA SER A 213 -10.14 2.04 0.63
C SER A 213 -10.77 1.01 -0.31
N ARG A 214 -12.08 1.00 -0.51
CA ARG A 214 -12.77 -0.03 -1.31
C ARG A 214 -12.21 -0.24 -2.73
N PRO A 215 -11.85 0.79 -3.52
CA PRO A 215 -11.29 0.56 -4.85
C PRO A 215 -9.94 -0.17 -4.84
N CYS A 216 -9.24 -0.16 -3.70
CA CYS A 216 -7.88 -0.65 -3.60
C CYS A 216 -7.66 -1.76 -2.57
N SER A 217 -8.68 -2.12 -1.78
CA SER A 217 -8.53 -3.08 -0.67
C SER A 217 -9.77 -3.96 -0.54
N GLY A 218 -9.62 -5.23 -0.86
CA GLY A 218 -10.64 -6.28 -0.80
C GLY A 218 -10.18 -7.49 0.02
N SER A 219 -10.56 -8.67 -0.42
CA SER A 219 -10.23 -9.96 0.19
C SER A 219 -8.72 -10.24 0.24
N GLU A 220 -7.97 -9.82 -0.75
CA GLU A 220 -6.51 -9.95 -0.82
C GLU A 220 -5.78 -9.14 0.26
N HIS A 221 -6.32 -7.96 0.60
CA HIS A 221 -5.80 -7.15 1.71
C HIS A 221 -6.19 -7.71 3.07
N LEU A 222 -7.40 -8.26 3.21
CA LEU A 222 -7.79 -8.96 4.43
C LEU A 222 -6.88 -10.17 4.68
N PHE A 223 -6.50 -10.89 3.62
CA PHE A 223 -5.52 -11.97 3.69
C PHE A 223 -4.14 -11.47 4.16
N SER A 224 -3.63 -10.39 3.57
CA SER A 224 -2.36 -9.77 3.99
C SER A 224 -2.40 -9.34 5.46
N HIS A 225 -3.46 -8.67 5.91
CA HIS A 225 -3.62 -8.29 7.31
C HIS A 225 -3.73 -9.50 8.26
N ALA A 226 -4.31 -10.60 7.79
CA ALA A 226 -4.35 -11.84 8.57
C ALA A 226 -2.94 -12.43 8.73
N LEU A 227 -2.12 -12.43 7.69
CA LEU A 227 -0.72 -12.84 7.76
C LEU A 227 0.07 -12.00 8.77
N ASP A 228 -0.13 -10.68 8.78
CA ASP A 228 0.51 -9.78 9.74
C ASP A 228 0.10 -10.08 11.20
N ILE A 229 -1.17 -10.48 11.44
CA ILE A 229 -1.68 -10.80 12.79
C ILE A 229 -1.14 -12.12 13.31
N ILE A 230 -1.00 -13.13 12.45
CA ILE A 230 -0.46 -14.44 12.86
C ILE A 230 1.07 -14.46 12.93
N ASP A 231 1.69 -13.28 12.82
CA ASP A 231 3.14 -13.08 12.90
C ASP A 231 3.91 -13.95 11.89
N ALA A 232 3.40 -13.99 10.66
CA ALA A 232 3.97 -14.75 9.55
C ALA A 232 4.87 -13.92 8.60
N PRO A 233 5.54 -12.87 9.01
CA PRO A 233 5.96 -11.86 8.06
C PRO A 233 7.43 -11.93 7.71
N ARG A 234 7.74 -12.45 6.54
CA ARG A 234 8.99 -12.10 5.84
C ARG A 234 8.72 -11.38 4.51
N ALA A 235 7.51 -11.48 3.99
CA ALA A 235 7.10 -10.88 2.74
C ALA A 235 6.58 -9.46 2.92
N MET A 236 6.79 -8.61 1.93
CA MET A 236 6.22 -7.25 1.92
C MET A 236 4.73 -7.28 1.66
N HIS A 237 4.01 -6.23 2.13
CA HIS A 237 2.56 -6.09 2.00
C HIS A 237 2.04 -6.35 0.58
N GLY A 238 2.62 -5.70 -0.43
CA GLY A 238 2.16 -5.89 -1.82
C GLY A 238 2.45 -7.28 -2.38
N GLU A 239 3.46 -7.99 -1.89
CA GLU A 239 3.72 -9.39 -2.27
C GLU A 239 2.64 -10.30 -1.68
N GLN A 240 2.28 -10.10 -0.42
CA GLN A 240 1.17 -10.81 0.23
C GLN A 240 -0.15 -10.53 -0.50
N CYS A 241 -0.44 -9.26 -0.83
CA CYS A 241 -1.63 -8.88 -1.61
C CYS A 241 -1.62 -9.50 -3.02
N GLY A 242 -0.46 -9.57 -3.67
CA GLY A 242 -0.30 -10.22 -4.96
C GLY A 242 -0.70 -11.70 -4.93
N VAL A 243 -0.17 -12.46 -3.96
CA VAL A 243 -0.54 -13.87 -3.77
C VAL A 243 -2.01 -14.00 -3.38
N GLY A 244 -2.51 -13.17 -2.46
CA GLY A 244 -3.92 -13.11 -2.09
C GLY A 244 -4.83 -12.87 -3.29
N SER A 245 -4.39 -12.05 -4.26
CA SER A 245 -5.16 -11.76 -5.48
C SER A 245 -5.31 -12.96 -6.40
N ILE A 246 -4.35 -13.88 -6.44
CA ILE A 246 -4.47 -15.12 -7.20
C ILE A 246 -5.65 -15.94 -6.70
N LEU A 247 -5.73 -16.13 -5.37
CA LEU A 247 -6.83 -16.87 -4.76
C LEU A 247 -8.16 -16.12 -4.88
N SER A 248 -8.17 -14.83 -4.55
CA SER A 248 -9.38 -14.01 -4.64
C SER A 248 -9.96 -14.00 -6.05
N ALA A 249 -9.13 -13.90 -7.08
CA ALA A 249 -9.56 -14.00 -8.48
C ALA A 249 -10.13 -15.39 -8.81
N TYR A 250 -9.54 -16.45 -8.28
CA TYR A 250 -10.09 -17.81 -8.42
C TYR A 250 -11.47 -17.95 -7.78
N LEU A 251 -11.63 -17.45 -6.56
CA LEU A 251 -12.91 -17.49 -5.84
C LEU A 251 -13.99 -16.65 -6.53
N HIS A 252 -13.63 -15.56 -7.18
CA HIS A 252 -14.52 -14.76 -8.02
C HIS A 252 -14.81 -15.38 -9.39
N ASN A 253 -14.32 -16.59 -9.71
CA ASN A 253 -14.38 -17.20 -11.05
C ASN A 253 -13.79 -16.30 -12.15
N ALA A 254 -12.78 -15.50 -11.79
CA ALA A 254 -12.10 -14.57 -12.68
C ALA A 254 -10.78 -15.15 -13.20
N ASN A 255 -10.06 -14.38 -14.03
CA ASN A 255 -8.84 -14.87 -14.69
C ASN A 255 -7.60 -14.86 -13.75
N TRP A 256 -7.62 -15.71 -12.73
CA TRP A 256 -6.53 -15.88 -11.78
C TRP A 256 -5.20 -16.30 -12.42
N LYS A 257 -5.25 -17.05 -13.55
CA LYS A 257 -4.05 -17.48 -14.28
C LYS A 257 -3.32 -16.27 -14.86
N GLN A 258 -4.04 -15.29 -15.38
CA GLN A 258 -3.46 -14.03 -15.87
C GLN A 258 -2.73 -13.30 -14.74
N ILE A 259 -3.37 -13.15 -13.58
CA ILE A 259 -2.77 -12.50 -12.39
C ILE A 259 -1.47 -13.22 -12.01
N ARG A 260 -1.53 -14.55 -11.83
CA ARG A 260 -0.36 -15.36 -11.49
C ARG A 260 0.79 -15.23 -12.50
N ASN A 261 0.47 -15.29 -13.79
CA ASN A 261 1.48 -15.18 -14.85
C ASN A 261 2.10 -13.79 -14.90
N THR A 262 1.31 -12.75 -14.65
CA THR A 262 1.80 -11.37 -14.56
C THR A 262 2.76 -11.19 -13.38
N LEU A 263 2.39 -11.68 -12.20
CA LEU A 263 3.25 -11.64 -11.01
C LEU A 263 4.57 -12.38 -11.25
N ARG A 264 4.52 -13.57 -11.84
CA ARG A 264 5.75 -14.33 -12.22
C ARG A 264 6.62 -13.56 -13.20
N LYS A 265 6.03 -12.92 -14.20
CA LYS A 265 6.75 -12.13 -15.21
C LYS A 265 7.51 -10.95 -14.60
N ILE A 266 6.95 -10.36 -13.56
CA ILE A 266 7.56 -9.25 -12.80
C ILE A 266 8.62 -9.78 -11.81
N GLY A 267 8.63 -11.06 -11.50
CA GLY A 267 9.47 -11.68 -10.47
C GLY A 267 8.88 -11.60 -9.06
N ALA A 268 7.57 -11.37 -8.96
CA ALA A 268 6.86 -11.35 -7.69
C ALA A 268 6.50 -12.77 -7.21
N PRO A 269 6.43 -13.00 -5.90
CA PRO A 269 5.97 -14.26 -5.33
C PRO A 269 4.58 -14.65 -5.83
N THR A 270 4.38 -15.96 -6.06
CA THR A 270 3.10 -16.56 -6.47
C THR A 270 2.72 -17.79 -5.63
N THR A 271 3.60 -18.15 -4.69
CA THR A 271 3.44 -19.32 -3.81
C THR A 271 3.76 -18.96 -2.35
N ALA A 272 3.27 -19.76 -1.42
CA ALA A 272 3.59 -19.68 0.01
C ALA A 272 5.11 -19.76 0.24
N LYS A 273 5.77 -20.70 -0.44
CA LYS A 273 7.22 -20.88 -0.35
C LYS A 273 8.01 -19.66 -0.79
N GLU A 274 7.60 -19.02 -1.91
CA GLU A 274 8.23 -17.79 -2.40
C GLU A 274 8.00 -16.59 -1.45
N LEU A 275 6.87 -16.56 -0.73
CA LEU A 275 6.63 -15.61 0.36
C LEU A 275 7.45 -15.92 1.64
N GLY A 276 8.04 -17.13 1.75
CA GLY A 276 8.67 -17.61 2.97
C GLY A 276 7.68 -17.93 4.10
N ILE A 277 6.45 -18.31 3.74
CA ILE A 277 5.33 -18.58 4.65
C ILE A 277 4.96 -20.06 4.55
N GLU A 278 4.75 -20.72 5.69
CA GLU A 278 4.28 -22.10 5.75
C GLU A 278 2.87 -22.25 5.20
N ASN A 279 2.60 -23.35 4.48
CA ASN A 279 1.29 -23.64 3.88
C ASN A 279 0.13 -23.52 4.89
N GLU A 280 0.33 -24.01 6.10
CA GLU A 280 -0.65 -23.97 7.19
C GLU A 280 -1.01 -22.53 7.58
N ASN A 281 -0.04 -21.60 7.56
CA ASN A 281 -0.26 -20.19 7.88
C ASN A 281 -1.04 -19.47 6.76
N ILE A 282 -0.88 -19.89 5.51
CA ILE A 282 -1.73 -19.41 4.40
C ILE A 282 -3.20 -19.75 4.67
N ILE A 283 -3.49 -21.01 5.04
CA ILE A 283 -4.87 -21.43 5.31
C ILE A 283 -5.44 -20.73 6.54
N LYS A 284 -4.67 -20.65 7.63
CA LYS A 284 -5.08 -19.91 8.84
C LYS A 284 -5.38 -18.43 8.55
N ALA A 285 -4.56 -17.80 7.71
CA ALA A 285 -4.80 -16.41 7.31
C ALA A 285 -6.10 -16.27 6.52
N LEU A 286 -6.43 -17.19 5.63
CA LEU A 286 -7.68 -17.19 4.87
C LEU A 286 -8.91 -17.38 5.76
N GLU A 287 -8.85 -18.27 6.77
CA GLU A 287 -9.92 -18.47 7.75
C GLU A 287 -10.11 -17.26 8.68
N MET A 288 -9.02 -16.53 8.95
CA MET A 288 -9.03 -15.33 9.80
C MET A 288 -9.48 -14.09 9.05
N ALA A 289 -9.12 -13.95 7.78
CA ALA A 289 -9.29 -12.75 6.97
C ALA A 289 -10.70 -12.14 7.06
N PRO A 290 -11.83 -12.88 6.90
CA PRO A 290 -13.16 -12.30 7.00
C PRO A 290 -13.50 -11.80 8.41
N LYS A 291 -12.80 -12.27 9.45
CA LYS A 291 -13.08 -11.90 10.85
C LYS A 291 -12.33 -10.61 11.27
N ILE A 292 -11.36 -10.15 10.48
CA ILE A 292 -10.57 -8.95 10.78
C ILE A 292 -11.41 -7.69 10.61
N ARG A 293 -12.19 -7.64 9.53
CA ARG A 293 -13.09 -6.53 9.20
C ARG A 293 -14.44 -7.07 8.76
N PRO A 294 -15.27 -7.53 9.69
CA PRO A 294 -16.56 -8.18 9.39
C PRO A 294 -17.53 -7.25 8.65
N GLU A 295 -17.36 -5.94 8.80
CA GLU A 295 -18.12 -4.92 8.07
C GLU A 295 -17.74 -4.80 6.59
N ARG A 296 -16.56 -5.32 6.20
CA ARG A 296 -16.07 -5.26 4.82
C ARG A 296 -16.45 -6.51 4.06
N TYR A 297 -17.64 -6.54 3.49
CA TYR A 297 -18.13 -7.68 2.73
C TYR A 297 -17.26 -7.93 1.47
N THR A 298 -16.79 -9.17 1.31
CA THR A 298 -15.92 -9.63 0.22
C THR A 298 -16.29 -11.05 -0.18
N ILE A 299 -15.64 -11.59 -1.20
CA ILE A 299 -15.82 -12.97 -1.65
C ILE A 299 -15.54 -14.00 -0.55
N LEU A 300 -14.63 -13.70 0.39
CA LEU A 300 -14.35 -14.58 1.54
C LEU A 300 -15.55 -14.68 2.47
N HIS A 301 -16.27 -13.58 2.68
CA HIS A 301 -17.50 -13.56 3.48
C HIS A 301 -18.65 -14.30 2.77
N LYS A 302 -18.79 -14.07 1.45
CA LYS A 302 -19.84 -14.71 0.64
C LYS A 302 -19.73 -16.21 0.67
N LEU A 303 -18.52 -16.73 0.40
CA LEU A 303 -18.32 -18.17 0.28
C LEU A 303 -18.19 -18.86 1.65
N ASN A 304 -17.66 -18.17 2.66
CA ASN A 304 -17.46 -18.66 4.03
C ASN A 304 -16.88 -20.09 4.07
N LEU A 305 -15.77 -20.28 3.33
CA LEU A 305 -15.17 -21.60 3.14
C LEU A 305 -14.55 -22.13 4.44
N ASN A 306 -14.56 -23.45 4.59
CA ASN A 306 -13.87 -24.13 5.66
C ASN A 306 -12.40 -24.44 5.30
N HIS A 307 -11.63 -24.95 6.25
CA HIS A 307 -10.21 -25.28 6.13
C HIS A 307 -9.90 -26.12 4.86
N LYS A 308 -10.61 -27.22 4.66
CA LYS A 308 -10.40 -28.13 3.51
C LYS A 308 -10.69 -27.48 2.16
N GLU A 309 -11.69 -26.61 2.12
CA GLU A 309 -12.06 -25.87 0.92
C GLU A 309 -11.03 -24.82 0.56
N TYR A 310 -10.49 -24.08 1.55
CA TYR A 310 -9.36 -23.17 1.34
C TYR A 310 -8.11 -23.91 0.90
N GLU A 311 -7.79 -25.05 1.52
CA GLU A 311 -6.67 -25.90 1.11
C GLU A 311 -6.82 -26.34 -0.35
N LYS A 312 -7.98 -26.86 -0.74
CA LYS A 312 -8.28 -27.27 -2.13
C LYS A 312 -8.14 -26.10 -3.11
N ALA A 313 -8.64 -24.92 -2.79
CA ALA A 313 -8.54 -23.73 -3.62
C ALA A 313 -7.08 -23.26 -3.76
N SER A 314 -6.32 -23.27 -2.66
CA SER A 314 -4.90 -22.88 -2.62
C SER A 314 -4.03 -23.86 -3.43
N LYS A 315 -4.29 -25.18 -3.34
CA LYS A 315 -3.65 -26.20 -4.21
C LYS A 315 -4.03 -26.01 -5.67
N LYS A 316 -5.31 -25.77 -5.98
CA LYS A 316 -5.80 -25.55 -7.35
C LYS A 316 -5.15 -24.35 -8.02
N THR A 317 -4.91 -23.29 -7.26
CA THR A 317 -4.23 -22.09 -7.74
C THR A 317 -2.70 -22.21 -7.71
N GLY A 318 -2.16 -23.25 -7.06
CA GLY A 318 -0.74 -23.52 -6.89
C GLY A 318 -0.06 -22.50 -5.97
N ILE A 319 -0.79 -21.94 -5.02
CA ILE A 319 -0.23 -21.12 -3.93
C ILE A 319 0.45 -22.02 -2.91
N ILE A 320 -0.14 -23.18 -2.62
CA ILE A 320 0.44 -24.25 -1.81
C ILE A 320 0.61 -25.52 -2.62
N GLU A 321 1.50 -26.41 -2.18
CA GLU A 321 1.75 -27.74 -2.77
C GLU A 321 0.69 -28.77 -2.35
#